data_b21faa37865730d8df193853dcd8d51c
#
_entry.id   b21faa37865730d8df193853dcd8d51c
#
_cell.length_a   1.000
_cell.length_b   1.000
_cell.length_c   1.000
_cell.angle_alpha   90.00
_cell.angle_beta   90.00
_cell.angle_gamma   90.00
#
_symmetry.space_group_name_H-M   'P 1'
#
loop_
_entity.id
_entity.type
_entity.pdbx_description
1 polymer ?
#
loop_
_entity_poly.entity_id
_entity_poly.type
_entity_poly.pdbx_seq_one_letter_code
_entity_poly.pdbx_strand_id
1 'polypeptide(L)'
;MKRAFFYLLAVSCGVFISPQLFAQQSTDSLLTSATLQECIRYAISHQPVIRQSLIDEAITDRTVKSKLADWYPQINLDYNIQHYLKIPTSILGGNPIQAGVANSSAALFGLNQNIFTRDLLLATNTARDVRKQSRQTTARNQIDLVSSVSKAYYDVLLTTEQIKVLSEDITRLERSLKDANNQYASGVVDKTDAKRATISLNNARAQQKSARELLTAKQAYLKELMGYPTNAGDVPLTQDSSAVASQVTGEDTLLTADYKSRIEYQLLQTQESLLQANLKYNKWSYLPTVSAFINYSFAYQNAEFSKLYSHDYPNSLLGLKLSLPIFQGGKRVHNIRMAELQLQRTQWDYAALRSQINSQYAQAMATYKSNYNDYLTLKENVQMAKDVYDMLQLQYKEGIKTYLDVLVSETELRSAQLNFYNSMYQVLSSRIDLQKALGTLTANY
;
A
#
# COMPACT_ATOMS: atom_id res chain seq x y z
N MET A 1 43.11 0.98 42.17
CA MET A 1 42.40 1.56 40.99
C MET A 1 42.50 0.75 39.70
N LYS A 2 43.52 -0.08 39.45
CA LYS A 2 43.61 -0.91 38.22
C LYS A 2 42.54 -2.01 38.06
N ARG A 3 41.91 -2.46 39.12
CA ARG A 3 40.84 -3.51 39.06
C ARG A 3 39.44 -2.97 38.80
N ALA A 4 39.15 -1.71 39.08
CA ALA A 4 37.81 -1.11 38.83
C ALA A 4 37.61 -0.74 37.34
N PHE A 5 38.69 -0.44 36.59
CA PHE A 5 38.62 -0.11 35.17
C PHE A 5 38.28 -1.36 34.29
N PHE A 6 38.76 -2.53 34.72
CA PHE A 6 38.46 -3.81 34.01
C PHE A 6 36.99 -4.28 34.17
N TYR A 7 36.38 -3.96 35.30
CA TYR A 7 34.97 -4.30 35.54
C TYR A 7 33.99 -3.39 34.79
N LEU A 8 34.36 -2.12 34.55
CA LEU A 8 33.54 -1.19 33.78
C LEU A 8 33.54 -1.53 32.27
N LEU A 9 34.66 -2.05 31.73
CA LEU A 9 34.74 -2.50 30.35
C LEU A 9 34.02 -3.83 30.13
N ALA A 10 33.95 -4.71 31.13
CA ALA A 10 33.26 -5.99 31.05
C ALA A 10 31.73 -5.86 31.11
N VAL A 11 31.18 -4.82 31.76
CA VAL A 11 29.74 -4.54 31.84
C VAL A 11 29.18 -3.97 30.54
N SER A 12 29.99 -3.25 29.73
CA SER A 12 29.53 -2.72 28.45
C SER A 12 29.41 -3.74 27.32
N CYS A 13 30.07 -4.92 27.46
CA CYS A 13 30.06 -5.98 26.44
C CYS A 13 28.89 -6.99 26.61
N GLY A 14 28.11 -6.88 27.69
CA GLY A 14 27.08 -7.87 28.07
C GLY A 14 25.64 -7.59 27.58
N VAL A 15 25.37 -6.49 26.84
CA VAL A 15 23.98 -6.07 26.53
C VAL A 15 23.59 -6.26 25.05
N PHE A 16 24.42 -6.87 24.22
CA PHE A 16 24.03 -7.23 22.83
C PHE A 16 23.66 -8.71 22.70
N ILE A 17 22.77 -9.20 23.56
CA ILE A 17 21.97 -10.38 23.19
C ILE A 17 20.78 -9.83 22.42
N SER A 18 20.94 -9.70 21.11
CA SER A 18 19.79 -9.50 20.20
C SER A 18 18.90 -10.73 20.36
N PRO A 19 17.62 -10.62 20.82
CA PRO A 19 16.70 -11.72 20.64
C PRO A 19 16.61 -11.95 19.13
N GLN A 20 17.11 -13.10 18.67
CA GLN A 20 16.78 -13.58 17.34
C GLN A 20 15.24 -13.68 17.34
N LEU A 21 14.60 -12.74 16.69
CA LEU A 21 13.23 -12.88 16.26
C LEU A 21 13.23 -14.04 15.27
N PHE A 22 13.02 -15.26 15.80
CA PHE A 22 12.48 -16.32 14.97
C PHE A 22 11.16 -15.76 14.44
N ALA A 23 11.16 -15.34 13.18
CA ALA A 23 9.94 -15.20 12.46
C ALA A 23 9.25 -16.57 12.54
N GLN A 24 8.27 -16.71 13.41
CA GLN A 24 7.29 -17.77 13.29
C GLN A 24 6.71 -17.59 11.90
N GLN A 25 7.19 -18.39 10.95
CA GLN A 25 6.40 -18.70 9.77
C GLN A 25 5.12 -19.31 10.33
N SER A 26 4.09 -18.47 10.45
CA SER A 26 2.73 -18.95 10.53
C SER A 26 2.60 -19.90 9.33
N THR A 27 2.35 -21.18 9.60
CA THR A 27 1.91 -22.11 8.58
C THR A 27 0.64 -21.49 8.01
N ASP A 28 0.79 -20.78 6.89
CA ASP A 28 -0.32 -20.19 6.17
C ASP A 28 -1.26 -21.32 5.79
N SER A 29 -2.37 -21.43 6.50
CA SER A 29 -3.43 -22.37 6.14
C SER A 29 -3.99 -21.89 4.79
N LEU A 30 -3.73 -22.68 3.76
CA LEU A 30 -4.33 -22.45 2.44
C LEU A 30 -5.85 -22.39 2.60
N LEU A 31 -6.48 -21.44 1.90
CA LEU A 31 -7.93 -21.32 1.89
C LEU A 31 -8.53 -22.59 1.28
N THR A 32 -9.33 -23.32 2.04
CA THR A 32 -10.07 -24.50 1.57
C THR A 32 -11.34 -24.12 0.80
N SER A 33 -11.87 -22.94 1.09
CA SER A 33 -12.99 -22.29 0.39
C SER A 33 -12.86 -20.79 0.56
N ALA A 34 -13.21 -19.99 -0.44
CA ALA A 34 -13.01 -18.55 -0.40
C ALA A 34 -14.24 -17.78 -0.87
N THR A 35 -14.88 -17.10 0.07
CA THR A 35 -15.79 -15.99 -0.20
C THR A 35 -15.02 -14.72 -0.50
N LEU A 36 -15.66 -13.69 -1.05
CA LEU A 36 -15.05 -12.39 -1.27
C LEU A 36 -14.41 -11.83 0.02
N GLN A 37 -15.11 -11.94 1.15
CA GLN A 37 -14.64 -11.43 2.44
C GLN A 37 -13.39 -12.17 2.93
N GLU A 38 -13.33 -13.48 2.74
CA GLU A 38 -12.16 -14.29 3.08
C GLU A 38 -10.95 -13.95 2.19
N CYS A 39 -11.16 -13.76 0.89
CA CYS A 39 -10.12 -13.30 -0.03
C CYS A 39 -9.56 -11.93 0.38
N ILE A 40 -10.43 -10.97 0.74
CA ILE A 40 -10.01 -9.64 1.20
C ILE A 40 -9.24 -9.74 2.52
N ARG A 41 -9.74 -10.50 3.50
CA ARG A 41 -9.07 -10.68 4.80
C ARG A 41 -7.70 -11.32 4.63
N TYR A 42 -7.61 -12.33 3.79
CA TYR A 42 -6.34 -12.99 3.46
C TYR A 42 -5.37 -11.99 2.80
N ALA A 43 -5.83 -11.24 1.81
CA ALA A 43 -5.03 -10.23 1.11
C ALA A 43 -4.49 -9.15 2.07
N ILE A 44 -5.32 -8.60 2.95
CA ILE A 44 -4.88 -7.59 3.94
C ILE A 44 -3.79 -8.15 4.87
N SER A 45 -3.84 -9.45 5.19
CA SER A 45 -2.87 -10.07 6.08
C SER A 45 -1.59 -10.56 5.39
N HIS A 46 -1.62 -10.85 4.07
CA HIS A 46 -0.50 -11.53 3.37
C HIS A 46 0.13 -10.70 2.25
N GLN A 47 -0.62 -9.72 1.67
CA GLN A 47 -0.10 -8.93 0.55
C GLN A 47 1.18 -8.15 0.96
N PRO A 48 2.31 -8.34 0.22
CA PRO A 48 3.58 -7.71 0.55
C PRO A 48 3.51 -6.18 0.69
N VAL A 49 2.74 -5.48 -0.14
CA VAL A 49 2.57 -4.01 -0.07
C VAL A 49 1.95 -3.58 1.26
N ILE A 50 1.01 -4.34 1.82
CA ILE A 50 0.43 -4.03 3.13
C ILE A 50 1.43 -4.35 4.25
N ARG A 51 2.15 -5.47 4.15
CA ARG A 51 3.23 -5.79 5.10
C ARG A 51 4.32 -4.72 5.12
N GLN A 52 4.73 -4.22 3.94
CA GLN A 52 5.65 -3.10 3.82
C GLN A 52 5.09 -1.83 4.49
N SER A 53 3.83 -1.49 4.25
CA SER A 53 3.18 -0.33 4.88
C SER A 53 3.16 -0.41 6.40
N LEU A 54 2.92 -1.60 6.98
CA LEU A 54 2.97 -1.82 8.43
C LEU A 54 4.40 -1.70 8.99
N ILE A 55 5.41 -2.16 8.24
CA ILE A 55 6.82 -1.95 8.58
C ILE A 55 7.16 -0.45 8.52
N ASP A 56 6.69 0.28 7.54
CA ASP A 56 6.88 1.74 7.42
C ASP A 56 6.25 2.49 8.60
N GLU A 57 5.10 2.03 9.11
CA GLU A 57 4.53 2.56 10.36
C GLU A 57 5.46 2.30 11.55
N ALA A 58 6.02 1.09 11.67
CA ALA A 58 6.95 0.75 12.73
C ALA A 58 8.25 1.57 12.61
N ILE A 59 8.79 1.76 11.41
CA ILE A 59 9.94 2.62 11.14
C ILE A 59 9.63 4.07 11.54
N THR A 60 8.45 4.57 11.17
CA THR A 60 7.99 5.92 11.54
C THR A 60 7.91 6.08 13.06
N ASP A 61 7.35 5.09 13.77
CA ASP A 61 7.30 5.12 15.25
C ASP A 61 8.70 5.13 15.86
N ARG A 62 9.63 4.33 15.35
CA ARG A 62 11.04 4.33 15.80
C ARG A 62 11.73 5.66 15.49
N THR A 63 11.48 6.24 14.33
CA THR A 63 12.02 7.56 13.95
C THR A 63 11.52 8.66 14.88
N VAL A 64 10.23 8.66 15.20
CA VAL A 64 9.67 9.61 16.19
C VAL A 64 10.28 9.41 17.56
N LYS A 65 10.39 8.15 18.04
CA LYS A 65 11.02 7.83 19.33
C LYS A 65 12.49 8.25 19.36
N SER A 66 13.23 8.03 18.28
CA SER A 66 14.63 8.46 18.14
C SER A 66 14.76 9.98 18.26
N LYS A 67 13.87 10.75 17.60
CA LYS A 67 13.87 12.21 17.71
C LYS A 67 13.47 12.71 19.10
N LEU A 68 12.53 12.02 19.76
CA LEU A 68 12.16 12.34 21.14
C LEU A 68 13.25 11.95 22.15
N ALA A 69 14.13 11.01 21.82
CA ALA A 69 15.23 10.61 22.67
C ALA A 69 16.28 11.74 22.82
N ASP A 70 16.29 12.74 21.95
CA ASP A 70 17.13 13.95 22.12
C ASP A 70 16.75 14.81 23.34
N TRP A 71 15.60 14.50 24.02
CA TRP A 71 15.24 15.04 25.33
C TRP A 71 16.06 14.44 26.48
N TYR A 72 16.67 13.28 26.31
CA TYR A 72 17.45 12.62 27.34
C TYR A 72 18.91 13.04 27.27
N PRO A 73 19.67 12.95 28.39
CA PRO A 73 21.08 13.21 28.38
C PRO A 73 21.83 12.32 27.39
N GLN A 74 22.70 12.91 26.59
CA GLN A 74 23.58 12.18 25.68
C GLN A 74 24.97 12.11 26.32
N ILE A 75 25.52 10.90 26.46
CA ILE A 75 26.82 10.65 27.06
C ILE A 75 27.76 10.16 25.97
N ASN A 76 28.86 10.85 25.75
CA ASN A 76 29.87 10.52 24.77
C ASN A 76 31.24 10.35 25.47
N LEU A 77 32.06 9.47 24.94
CA LEU A 77 33.46 9.33 25.28
C LEU A 77 34.29 9.65 24.03
N ASP A 78 35.02 10.72 24.12
CA ASP A 78 35.99 11.12 23.12
C ASP A 78 37.41 10.82 23.64
N TYR A 79 38.14 9.99 22.93
CA TYR A 79 39.50 9.66 23.23
C TYR A 79 40.41 10.13 22.10
N ASN A 80 41.45 10.92 22.49
CA ASN A 80 42.47 11.38 21.56
C ASN A 80 43.86 11.11 22.10
N ILE A 81 44.78 10.81 21.22
CA ILE A 81 46.22 10.78 21.45
C ILE A 81 46.90 11.62 20.38
N GLN A 82 47.81 12.49 20.79
CA GLN A 82 48.48 13.42 19.88
C GLN A 82 49.96 13.41 20.15
N HIS A 83 50.74 13.48 19.08
CA HIS A 83 52.18 13.69 19.11
C HIS A 83 52.52 14.91 18.25
N TYR A 84 53.10 15.93 18.86
CA TYR A 84 53.55 17.11 18.13
C TYR A 84 54.92 16.85 17.50
N LEU A 85 54.99 16.78 16.18
CA LEU A 85 56.26 16.74 15.43
C LEU A 85 57.09 17.99 15.67
N LYS A 86 56.42 19.14 15.92
CA LYS A 86 57.04 20.40 16.34
C LYS A 86 56.11 21.07 17.37
N ILE A 87 56.61 21.24 18.58
CA ILE A 87 55.84 21.85 19.67
C ILE A 87 55.54 23.31 19.34
N PRO A 88 54.25 23.77 19.50
CA PRO A 88 53.90 25.17 19.29
C PRO A 88 54.70 26.11 20.18
N THR A 89 55.20 27.21 19.62
CA THR A 89 55.88 28.25 20.34
C THR A 89 54.96 29.45 20.56
N SER A 90 54.72 29.84 21.79
CA SER A 90 53.98 31.05 22.18
C SER A 90 54.90 32.15 22.65
N ILE A 91 54.57 33.41 22.40
CA ILE A 91 55.34 34.58 22.89
C ILE A 91 54.73 34.99 24.22
N LEU A 92 55.50 34.88 25.29
CA LEU A 92 55.12 35.34 26.62
C LEU A 92 56.09 36.39 27.09
N GLY A 93 55.65 37.60 27.39
CA GLY A 93 56.51 38.70 27.81
C GLY A 93 57.59 39.09 26.80
N GLY A 94 57.35 38.91 25.48
CA GLY A 94 58.29 39.19 24.41
C GLY A 94 59.28 38.08 24.09
N ASN A 95 59.35 37.02 24.88
CA ASN A 95 60.23 35.87 24.66
C ASN A 95 59.46 34.66 24.05
N PRO A 96 60.03 33.94 23.07
CA PRO A 96 59.48 32.74 22.55
C PRO A 96 59.64 31.59 23.56
N ILE A 97 58.47 30.99 24.02
CA ILE A 97 58.45 29.87 24.94
C ILE A 97 57.73 28.76 24.28
N GLN A 98 58.23 27.52 24.29
CA GLN A 98 57.47 26.32 23.84
C GLN A 98 56.31 26.04 24.80
N ALA A 99 55.09 26.12 24.28
CA ALA A 99 53.88 25.90 25.06
C ALA A 99 53.36 24.47 24.85
N GLY A 100 53.57 23.62 25.84
CA GLY A 100 53.12 22.22 25.81
C GLY A 100 54.24 21.20 25.79
N VAL A 101 53.92 19.95 25.59
CA VAL A 101 54.82 18.79 25.52
C VAL A 101 54.57 17.99 24.23
N ALA A 102 55.55 17.15 23.86
CA ALA A 102 55.50 16.42 22.60
C ALA A 102 54.33 15.43 22.53
N ASN A 103 53.94 14.83 23.63
CA ASN A 103 52.88 13.79 23.65
C ASN A 103 51.76 14.21 24.60
N SER A 104 50.54 14.08 24.11
CA SER A 104 49.33 14.28 24.92
C SER A 104 48.28 13.19 24.61
N SER A 105 47.55 12.81 25.62
CA SER A 105 46.38 11.91 25.48
C SER A 105 45.28 12.42 26.40
N ALA A 106 44.03 12.36 25.92
CA ALA A 106 42.89 12.74 26.72
C ALA A 106 41.73 11.79 26.47
N ALA A 107 41.08 11.38 27.57
CA ALA A 107 39.79 10.71 27.55
C ALA A 107 38.74 11.66 28.13
N LEU A 108 37.87 12.19 27.31
CA LEU A 108 36.83 13.16 27.64
C LEU A 108 35.47 12.46 27.74
N PHE A 109 34.91 12.39 28.93
CA PHE A 109 33.52 12.01 29.14
C PHE A 109 32.66 13.27 29.09
N GLY A 110 31.85 13.39 28.04
CA GLY A 110 30.93 14.51 27.82
C GLY A 110 29.47 14.06 28.02
N LEU A 111 28.76 14.73 28.92
CA LEU A 111 27.30 14.63 29.02
C LEU A 111 26.71 15.93 28.48
N ASN A 112 25.81 15.82 27.52
CA ASN A 112 25.10 16.96 26.97
C ASN A 112 23.57 16.72 27.09
N GLN A 113 22.86 17.73 27.64
CA GLN A 113 21.42 17.73 27.85
C GLN A 113 20.80 18.93 27.17
N ASN A 114 19.97 18.67 26.17
CA ASN A 114 19.12 19.70 25.57
C ASN A 114 18.04 20.11 26.56
N ILE A 115 17.98 21.39 26.95
CA ILE A 115 16.92 21.94 27.82
C ILE A 115 15.84 22.57 26.97
N PHE A 116 16.21 23.29 25.93
CA PHE A 116 15.29 23.96 25.03
C PHE A 116 15.87 24.05 23.62
N THR A 117 15.28 23.37 22.67
CA THR A 117 15.58 23.48 21.25
C THR A 117 14.29 23.47 20.43
N ARG A 118 14.26 24.22 19.35
CA ARG A 118 13.10 24.25 18.45
C ARG A 118 12.85 22.89 17.77
N ASP A 119 13.93 22.10 17.54
CA ASP A 119 13.82 20.76 16.92
C ASP A 119 13.06 19.79 17.82
N LEU A 120 13.33 19.82 19.15
CA LEU A 120 12.60 19.02 20.13
C LEU A 120 11.14 19.45 20.29
N LEU A 121 10.87 20.75 20.26
CA LEU A 121 9.50 21.26 20.25
C LEU A 121 8.73 20.80 19.01
N LEU A 122 9.35 20.86 17.84
CA LEU A 122 8.75 20.37 16.61
C LEU A 122 8.47 18.87 16.72
N ALA A 123 9.46 18.06 17.09
CA ALA A 123 9.32 16.61 17.23
C ALA A 123 8.18 16.24 18.20
N THR A 124 8.11 16.93 19.35
CA THR A 124 7.05 16.69 20.34
C THR A 124 5.67 17.04 19.80
N ASN A 125 5.53 18.20 19.17
CA ASN A 125 4.24 18.69 18.67
C ASN A 125 3.74 17.91 17.44
N THR A 126 4.65 17.37 16.63
CA THR A 126 4.28 16.67 15.39
C THR A 126 4.25 15.14 15.52
N ALA A 127 4.74 14.59 16.63
CA ALA A 127 4.85 13.14 16.84
C ALA A 127 3.55 12.37 16.56
N ARG A 128 2.40 12.93 16.97
CA ARG A 128 1.07 12.34 16.75
C ARG A 128 0.68 12.39 15.27
N ASP A 129 0.88 13.54 14.63
CA ASP A 129 0.44 13.77 13.25
C ASP A 129 1.31 12.97 12.26
N VAL A 130 2.62 12.83 12.51
CA VAL A 130 3.52 11.98 11.72
C VAL A 130 3.08 10.51 11.77
N ARG A 131 2.76 9.98 12.97
CA ARG A 131 2.22 8.62 13.11
C ARG A 131 0.86 8.47 12.43
N LYS A 132 -0.02 9.49 12.58
CA LYS A 132 -1.33 9.51 11.95
C LYS A 132 -1.21 9.47 10.43
N GLN A 133 -0.31 10.25 9.83
CA GLN A 133 -0.07 10.27 8.39
C GLN A 133 0.38 8.89 7.87
N SER A 134 1.29 8.24 8.59
CA SER A 134 1.75 6.89 8.23
C SER A 134 0.60 5.88 8.23
N ARG A 135 -0.23 5.86 9.27
CA ARG A 135 -1.43 5.00 9.36
C ARG A 135 -2.45 5.29 8.27
N GLN A 136 -2.67 6.55 7.95
CA GLN A 136 -3.57 6.96 6.86
C GLN A 136 -3.05 6.48 5.49
N THR A 137 -1.73 6.44 5.30
CA THR A 137 -1.12 5.89 4.07
C THR A 137 -1.36 4.37 3.98
N THR A 138 -1.19 3.64 5.08
CA THR A 138 -1.53 2.21 5.15
C THR A 138 -3.02 1.98 4.85
N ALA A 139 -3.91 2.77 5.45
CA ALA A 139 -5.36 2.67 5.21
C ALA A 139 -5.72 2.91 3.73
N ARG A 140 -5.07 3.88 3.07
CA ARG A 140 -5.24 4.10 1.63
C ARG A 140 -4.83 2.87 0.82
N ASN A 141 -3.64 2.30 1.11
CA ASN A 141 -3.15 1.12 0.42
C ASN A 141 -4.07 -0.09 0.64
N GLN A 142 -4.66 -0.24 1.83
CA GLN A 142 -5.65 -1.27 2.12
C GLN A 142 -6.95 -1.07 1.31
N ILE A 143 -7.48 0.16 1.22
CA ILE A 143 -8.67 0.48 0.41
C ILE A 143 -8.41 0.16 -1.07
N ASP A 144 -7.24 0.52 -1.59
CA ASP A 144 -6.85 0.22 -2.98
C ASP A 144 -6.76 -1.29 -3.21
N LEU A 145 -6.19 -2.03 -2.26
CA LEU A 145 -6.11 -3.49 -2.32
C LEU A 145 -7.49 -4.14 -2.28
N VAL A 146 -8.38 -3.71 -1.39
CA VAL A 146 -9.77 -4.21 -1.29
C VAL A 146 -10.50 -4.01 -2.62
N SER A 147 -10.36 -2.83 -3.23
CA SER A 147 -10.95 -2.55 -4.55
C SER A 147 -10.42 -3.52 -5.62
N SER A 148 -9.11 -3.73 -5.67
CA SER A 148 -8.47 -4.57 -6.68
C SER A 148 -8.81 -6.05 -6.51
N VAL A 149 -8.75 -6.56 -5.27
CA VAL A 149 -9.10 -7.96 -4.93
C VAL A 149 -10.57 -8.24 -5.25
N SER A 150 -11.48 -7.32 -4.90
CA SER A 150 -12.90 -7.49 -5.16
C SER A 150 -13.20 -7.59 -6.65
N LYS A 151 -12.59 -6.74 -7.46
CA LYS A 151 -12.75 -6.80 -8.93
C LYS A 151 -12.17 -8.08 -9.52
N ALA A 152 -10.97 -8.48 -9.09
CA ALA A 152 -10.35 -9.72 -9.56
C ALA A 152 -11.14 -10.95 -9.14
N TYR A 153 -11.71 -10.97 -7.94
CA TYR A 153 -12.60 -12.03 -7.46
C TYR A 153 -13.81 -12.20 -8.37
N TYR A 154 -14.53 -11.11 -8.66
CA TYR A 154 -15.71 -11.17 -9.56
C TYR A 154 -15.31 -11.54 -10.98
N ASP A 155 -14.14 -11.10 -11.46
CA ASP A 155 -13.66 -11.44 -12.79
C ASP A 155 -13.38 -12.95 -12.95
N VAL A 156 -12.75 -13.57 -11.95
CA VAL A 156 -12.54 -15.05 -11.91
C VAL A 156 -13.88 -15.78 -11.84
N LEU A 157 -14.76 -15.37 -10.92
CA LEU A 157 -16.05 -16.02 -10.70
C LEU A 157 -16.90 -16.02 -11.98
N LEU A 158 -17.07 -14.85 -12.59
CA LEU A 158 -17.94 -14.71 -13.76
C LEU A 158 -17.33 -15.31 -15.02
N THR A 159 -16.00 -15.36 -15.15
CA THR A 159 -15.33 -16.11 -16.22
C THR A 159 -15.57 -17.62 -16.06
N THR A 160 -15.61 -18.11 -14.83
CA THR A 160 -15.96 -19.52 -14.56
C THR A 160 -17.38 -19.83 -15.01
N GLU A 161 -18.35 -18.93 -14.76
CA GLU A 161 -19.71 -19.08 -15.24
C GLU A 161 -19.82 -19.03 -16.77
N GLN A 162 -19.06 -18.15 -17.43
CA GLN A 162 -18.98 -18.13 -18.90
C GLN A 162 -18.46 -19.46 -19.48
N ILE A 163 -17.48 -20.08 -18.83
CA ILE A 163 -16.99 -21.41 -19.23
C ILE A 163 -18.07 -22.50 -19.06
N LYS A 164 -18.89 -22.41 -18.00
CA LYS A 164 -20.04 -23.35 -17.82
C LYS A 164 -21.06 -23.19 -18.96
N VAL A 165 -21.42 -21.94 -19.29
CA VAL A 165 -22.32 -21.66 -20.43
C VAL A 165 -21.78 -22.27 -21.73
N LEU A 166 -20.47 -22.05 -22.01
CA LEU A 166 -19.82 -22.62 -23.19
C LEU A 166 -19.78 -24.15 -23.16
N SER A 167 -19.64 -24.77 -21.98
CA SER A 167 -19.67 -26.23 -21.83
C SER A 167 -21.05 -26.82 -22.12
N GLU A 168 -22.13 -26.17 -21.65
CA GLU A 168 -23.48 -26.55 -21.93
C GLU A 168 -23.81 -26.38 -23.43
N ASP A 169 -23.36 -25.27 -24.02
CA ASP A 169 -23.53 -25.01 -25.45
C ASP A 169 -22.82 -26.06 -26.30
N ILE A 170 -21.57 -26.41 -26.00
CA ILE A 170 -20.85 -27.50 -26.69
C ILE A 170 -21.64 -28.82 -26.61
N THR A 171 -22.21 -29.15 -25.44
CA THR A 171 -23.00 -30.37 -25.26
C THR A 171 -24.24 -30.35 -26.14
N ARG A 172 -24.90 -29.20 -26.30
CA ARG A 172 -26.06 -29.04 -27.22
C ARG A 172 -25.63 -29.19 -28.69
N LEU A 173 -24.53 -28.50 -29.08
CA LEU A 173 -23.99 -28.53 -30.44
C LEU A 173 -23.47 -29.93 -30.83
N GLU A 174 -22.93 -30.72 -29.91
CA GLU A 174 -22.54 -32.11 -30.15
C GLU A 174 -23.75 -32.97 -30.46
N ARG A 175 -24.86 -32.78 -29.73
CA ARG A 175 -26.14 -33.47 -30.05
C ARG A 175 -26.67 -33.03 -31.40
N SER A 176 -26.73 -31.71 -31.65
CA SER A 176 -27.20 -31.17 -32.92
C SER A 176 -26.36 -31.69 -34.12
N LEU A 177 -25.05 -31.79 -33.97
CA LEU A 177 -24.16 -32.36 -35.00
C LEU A 177 -24.48 -33.84 -35.25
N LYS A 178 -24.68 -34.62 -34.18
CA LYS A 178 -25.07 -36.04 -34.30
C LYS A 178 -26.39 -36.19 -35.03
N ASP A 179 -27.41 -35.38 -34.70
CA ASP A 179 -28.71 -35.40 -35.34
C ASP A 179 -28.65 -34.99 -36.81
N ALA A 180 -27.91 -33.93 -37.16
CA ALA A 180 -27.68 -33.51 -38.54
C ALA A 180 -26.97 -34.57 -39.36
N ASN A 181 -25.99 -35.28 -38.80
CA ASN A 181 -25.30 -36.38 -39.48
C ASN A 181 -26.24 -37.58 -39.73
N ASN A 182 -27.09 -37.95 -38.76
CA ASN A 182 -28.09 -39.02 -38.91
C ASN A 182 -29.12 -38.68 -39.99
N GLN A 183 -29.62 -37.45 -40.03
CA GLN A 183 -30.57 -36.98 -41.02
C GLN A 183 -29.95 -36.93 -42.43
N TYR A 184 -28.68 -36.52 -42.55
CA TYR A 184 -27.94 -36.56 -43.80
C TYR A 184 -27.76 -38.02 -44.30
N ALA A 185 -27.40 -38.95 -43.41
CA ALA A 185 -27.23 -40.34 -43.74
C ALA A 185 -28.57 -41.00 -44.20
N SER A 186 -29.70 -40.49 -43.68
CA SER A 186 -31.05 -40.93 -44.08
C SER A 186 -31.59 -40.17 -45.32
N GLY A 187 -30.83 -39.25 -45.90
CA GLY A 187 -31.22 -38.50 -47.09
C GLY A 187 -32.27 -37.41 -46.84
N VAL A 188 -32.55 -37.05 -45.58
CA VAL A 188 -33.58 -36.07 -45.19
C VAL A 188 -33.10 -34.63 -45.30
N VAL A 189 -31.78 -34.38 -45.06
CA VAL A 189 -31.15 -33.05 -45.11
C VAL A 189 -29.90 -33.06 -45.97
N ASP A 190 -29.47 -31.86 -46.43
CA ASP A 190 -28.23 -31.64 -47.16
C ASP A 190 -27.00 -31.72 -46.23
N LYS A 191 -25.86 -32.12 -46.80
CA LYS A 191 -24.51 -32.09 -46.16
C LYS A 191 -24.14 -30.74 -45.58
N THR A 192 -24.77 -29.67 -46.08
CA THR A 192 -24.52 -28.29 -45.64
C THR A 192 -24.87 -28.09 -44.15
N ASP A 193 -25.92 -28.71 -43.64
CA ASP A 193 -26.35 -28.58 -42.24
C ASP A 193 -25.35 -29.27 -41.27
N ALA A 194 -24.86 -30.45 -41.64
CA ALA A 194 -23.81 -31.13 -40.90
C ALA A 194 -22.48 -30.30 -40.87
N LYS A 195 -22.13 -29.63 -41.97
CA LYS A 195 -20.95 -28.74 -42.01
C LYS A 195 -21.15 -27.49 -41.14
N ARG A 196 -22.34 -26.86 -41.15
CA ARG A 196 -22.66 -25.71 -40.29
C ARG A 196 -22.60 -26.11 -38.81
N ALA A 197 -23.15 -27.26 -38.42
CA ALA A 197 -23.05 -27.79 -37.08
C ALA A 197 -21.58 -27.98 -36.65
N THR A 198 -20.74 -28.53 -37.54
CA THR A 198 -19.33 -28.73 -37.28
C THR A 198 -18.60 -27.39 -37.06
N ILE A 199 -18.89 -26.37 -37.88
CA ILE A 199 -18.28 -25.02 -37.74
C ILE A 199 -18.69 -24.40 -36.40
N SER A 200 -19.97 -24.45 -36.03
CA SER A 200 -20.46 -23.90 -34.75
C SER A 200 -19.83 -24.59 -33.55
N LEU A 201 -19.73 -25.91 -33.56
CA LEU A 201 -19.08 -26.70 -32.51
C LEU A 201 -17.60 -26.33 -32.38
N ASN A 202 -16.88 -26.23 -33.50
CA ASN A 202 -15.45 -25.84 -33.49
C ASN A 202 -15.26 -24.43 -32.94
N ASN A 203 -16.14 -23.48 -33.32
CA ASN A 203 -16.10 -22.11 -32.79
C ASN A 203 -16.37 -22.07 -31.28
N ALA A 204 -17.37 -22.82 -30.78
CA ALA A 204 -17.66 -22.90 -29.35
C ALA A 204 -16.51 -23.54 -28.55
N ARG A 205 -15.89 -24.59 -29.07
CA ARG A 205 -14.70 -25.22 -28.47
C ARG A 205 -13.51 -24.28 -28.45
N ALA A 206 -13.26 -23.50 -29.52
CA ALA A 206 -12.21 -22.51 -29.58
C ALA A 206 -12.43 -21.39 -28.55
N GLN A 207 -13.68 -20.90 -28.42
CA GLN A 207 -14.04 -19.90 -27.42
C GLN A 207 -13.85 -20.44 -25.98
N GLN A 208 -14.29 -21.69 -25.72
CA GLN A 208 -14.10 -22.30 -24.41
C GLN A 208 -12.61 -22.45 -24.06
N LYS A 209 -11.79 -22.90 -25.00
CA LYS A 209 -10.33 -23.00 -24.79
C LYS A 209 -9.73 -21.65 -24.45
N SER A 210 -10.05 -20.62 -25.22
CA SER A 210 -9.59 -19.25 -24.96
C SER A 210 -10.04 -18.75 -23.57
N ALA A 211 -11.31 -18.99 -23.18
CA ALA A 211 -11.82 -18.62 -21.87
C ALA A 211 -11.09 -19.34 -20.72
N ARG A 212 -10.73 -20.63 -20.89
CA ARG A 212 -9.95 -21.38 -19.89
C ARG A 212 -8.54 -20.84 -19.72
N GLU A 213 -7.85 -20.50 -20.81
CA GLU A 213 -6.53 -19.88 -20.75
C GLU A 213 -6.58 -18.50 -20.04
N LEU A 214 -7.60 -17.70 -20.35
CA LEU A 214 -7.83 -16.42 -19.67
C LEU A 214 -8.16 -16.61 -18.19
N LEU A 215 -8.92 -17.63 -17.82
CA LEU A 215 -9.22 -17.94 -16.42
C LEU A 215 -7.94 -18.24 -15.64
N THR A 216 -7.02 -19.00 -16.20
CA THR A 216 -5.71 -19.27 -15.57
C THR A 216 -4.93 -17.97 -15.28
N ALA A 217 -4.91 -17.04 -16.25
CA ALA A 217 -4.26 -15.73 -16.05
C ALA A 217 -4.96 -14.89 -14.97
N LYS A 218 -6.30 -14.87 -14.96
CA LYS A 218 -7.10 -14.15 -13.97
C LYS A 218 -6.93 -14.73 -12.55
N GLN A 219 -6.86 -16.04 -12.42
CA GLN A 219 -6.56 -16.72 -11.15
C GLN A 219 -5.15 -16.38 -10.66
N ALA A 220 -4.15 -16.36 -11.55
CA ALA A 220 -2.79 -15.95 -11.19
C ALA A 220 -2.75 -14.49 -10.70
N TYR A 221 -3.50 -13.61 -11.35
CA TYR A 221 -3.61 -12.20 -10.93
C TYR A 221 -4.32 -12.05 -9.57
N LEU A 222 -5.40 -12.81 -9.33
CA LEU A 222 -6.05 -12.83 -8.01
C LEU A 222 -5.09 -13.32 -6.91
N LYS A 223 -4.32 -14.39 -7.17
CA LYS A 223 -3.29 -14.88 -6.25
C LYS A 223 -2.23 -13.82 -5.95
N GLU A 224 -1.76 -13.10 -6.97
CA GLU A 224 -0.81 -12.00 -6.81
C GLU A 224 -1.37 -10.92 -5.90
N LEU A 225 -2.60 -10.46 -6.15
CA LEU A 225 -3.26 -9.44 -5.31
C LEU A 225 -3.47 -9.91 -3.88
N MET A 226 -3.70 -11.20 -3.67
CA MET A 226 -3.86 -11.77 -2.33
C MET A 226 -2.53 -12.02 -1.61
N GLY A 227 -1.40 -12.01 -2.31
CA GLY A 227 -0.13 -12.52 -1.77
C GLY A 227 -0.18 -14.03 -1.51
N TYR A 228 -0.98 -14.76 -2.30
CA TYR A 228 -1.16 -16.20 -2.19
C TYR A 228 0.05 -16.93 -2.79
N PRO A 229 0.52 -18.06 -2.20
CA PRO A 229 1.70 -18.75 -2.71
C PRO A 229 1.51 -19.20 -4.16
N THR A 230 2.49 -18.91 -5.01
CA THR A 230 2.44 -19.22 -6.46
C THR A 230 2.43 -20.70 -6.76
N ASN A 231 2.99 -21.53 -5.87
CA ASN A 231 3.02 -23.00 -5.96
C ASN A 231 1.76 -23.68 -5.40
N ALA A 232 0.86 -22.92 -4.76
CA ALA A 232 -0.43 -23.42 -4.30
C ALA A 232 -1.40 -23.61 -5.48
N GLY A 233 -2.34 -24.55 -5.34
CA GLY A 233 -3.45 -24.73 -6.27
C GLY A 233 -4.29 -23.46 -6.45
N ASP A 234 -5.28 -23.51 -7.32
CA ASP A 234 -6.20 -22.39 -7.53
C ASP A 234 -7.01 -22.08 -6.27
N VAL A 235 -7.38 -20.80 -6.09
CA VAL A 235 -8.22 -20.37 -4.96
C VAL A 235 -9.64 -20.93 -5.20
N PRO A 236 -10.14 -21.84 -4.34
CA PRO A 236 -11.46 -22.45 -4.54
C PRO A 236 -12.56 -21.44 -4.15
N LEU A 237 -13.11 -20.74 -5.14
CA LEU A 237 -14.21 -19.80 -4.92
C LEU A 237 -15.50 -20.54 -4.63
N THR A 238 -16.19 -20.17 -3.55
CA THR A 238 -17.39 -20.87 -3.05
C THR A 238 -18.70 -20.16 -3.35
N GLN A 239 -18.65 -18.91 -3.81
CA GLN A 239 -19.87 -18.17 -4.13
C GLN A 239 -20.41 -18.58 -5.50
N ASP A 240 -21.71 -18.92 -5.55
CA ASP A 240 -22.44 -19.15 -6.81
C ASP A 240 -22.81 -17.80 -7.45
N SER A 241 -22.85 -17.78 -8.78
CA SER A 241 -23.27 -16.60 -9.55
C SER A 241 -24.70 -16.12 -9.21
N SER A 242 -25.59 -17.03 -8.80
CA SER A 242 -26.94 -16.70 -8.34
C SER A 242 -26.92 -15.85 -7.04
N ALA A 243 -26.05 -16.20 -6.10
CA ALA A 243 -25.83 -15.44 -4.87
C ALA A 243 -25.22 -14.06 -5.16
N VAL A 244 -24.36 -13.97 -6.17
CA VAL A 244 -23.77 -12.68 -6.63
C VAL A 244 -24.83 -11.84 -7.36
N ALA A 245 -25.67 -12.44 -8.20
CA ALA A 245 -26.76 -11.73 -8.87
C ALA A 245 -27.75 -11.09 -7.88
N SER A 246 -27.99 -11.73 -6.73
CA SER A 246 -28.83 -11.16 -5.66
C SER A 246 -28.19 -9.96 -4.97
N GLN A 247 -26.85 -9.81 -5.05
CA GLN A 247 -26.12 -8.66 -4.53
C GLN A 247 -26.14 -7.44 -5.48
N VAL A 248 -26.53 -7.64 -6.75
CA VAL A 248 -26.72 -6.55 -7.71
C VAL A 248 -28.01 -5.84 -7.38
N THR A 249 -27.96 -4.97 -6.37
CA THR A 249 -29.04 -4.06 -6.00
C THR A 249 -28.74 -2.66 -6.50
N GLY A 250 -29.79 -1.89 -6.82
CA GLY A 250 -29.61 -0.48 -7.14
C GLY A 250 -29.00 0.28 -5.94
N GLU A 251 -27.85 0.91 -6.12
CA GLU A 251 -27.29 1.83 -5.13
C GLU A 251 -28.14 3.11 -5.09
N ASP A 252 -28.22 3.74 -3.92
CA ASP A 252 -28.88 5.04 -3.80
C ASP A 252 -28.12 6.09 -4.61
N THR A 253 -28.70 6.49 -5.73
CA THR A 253 -28.11 7.43 -6.68
C THR A 253 -28.26 8.90 -6.25
N LEU A 254 -28.87 9.16 -5.07
CA LEU A 254 -29.02 10.49 -4.46
C LEU A 254 -27.88 10.81 -3.48
N LEU A 255 -27.02 9.86 -3.17
CA LEU A 255 -25.88 10.09 -2.28
C LEU A 255 -24.93 11.14 -2.90
N THR A 256 -24.54 12.10 -2.11
CA THR A 256 -23.53 13.10 -2.46
C THR A 256 -22.17 12.71 -1.85
N ALA A 257 -21.09 12.95 -2.59
CA ALA A 257 -19.76 12.67 -2.08
C ALA A 257 -19.43 13.55 -0.86
N ASP A 258 -19.18 12.92 0.30
CA ASP A 258 -18.62 13.61 1.45
C ASP A 258 -17.08 13.58 1.35
N TYR A 259 -16.47 14.75 1.08
CA TYR A 259 -15.02 14.86 0.98
C TYR A 259 -14.28 14.39 2.23
N LYS A 260 -14.90 14.58 3.43
CA LYS A 260 -14.26 14.28 4.72
C LYS A 260 -14.10 12.78 4.96
N SER A 261 -14.96 11.96 4.36
CA SER A 261 -14.88 10.51 4.43
C SER A 261 -13.71 9.93 3.62
N ARG A 262 -13.24 10.68 2.59
CA ARG A 262 -12.16 10.26 1.70
C ARG A 262 -10.81 10.29 2.42
N ILE A 263 -10.08 9.19 2.32
CA ILE A 263 -8.75 9.06 2.94
C ILE A 263 -7.75 10.09 2.41
N GLU A 264 -7.85 10.46 1.12
CA GLU A 264 -7.00 11.46 0.50
C GLU A 264 -7.22 12.85 1.11
N TYR A 265 -8.47 13.19 1.44
CA TYR A 265 -8.79 14.45 2.12
C TYR A 265 -8.23 14.47 3.56
N GLN A 266 -8.35 13.35 4.28
CA GLN A 266 -7.80 13.20 5.63
C GLN A 266 -6.27 13.27 5.64
N LEU A 267 -5.59 12.70 4.62
CA LEU A 267 -4.15 12.80 4.42
C LEU A 267 -3.73 14.26 4.20
N LEU A 268 -4.44 15.00 3.35
CA LEU A 268 -4.15 16.41 3.09
C LEU A 268 -4.35 17.26 4.35
N GLN A 269 -5.39 16.98 5.15
CA GLN A 269 -5.62 17.64 6.43
C GLN A 269 -4.47 17.42 7.42
N THR A 270 -3.96 16.18 7.49
CA THR A 270 -2.81 15.87 8.35
C THR A 270 -1.54 16.55 7.82
N GLN A 271 -1.35 16.60 6.51
CA GLN A 271 -0.25 17.33 5.88
C GLN A 271 -0.31 18.83 6.17
N GLU A 272 -1.49 19.45 6.15
CA GLU A 272 -1.67 20.85 6.53
C GLU A 272 -1.24 21.09 7.98
N SER A 273 -1.63 20.21 8.92
CA SER A 273 -1.22 20.30 10.33
C SER A 273 0.30 20.26 10.47
N LEU A 274 0.98 19.40 9.71
CA LEU A 274 2.45 19.33 9.70
C LEU A 274 3.08 20.59 9.10
N LEU A 275 2.50 21.18 8.05
CA LEU A 275 2.98 22.45 7.48
C LEU A 275 2.77 23.63 8.44
N GLN A 276 1.65 23.67 9.20
CA GLN A 276 1.43 24.64 10.25
C GLN A 276 2.50 24.53 11.36
N ALA A 277 2.83 23.29 11.75
CA ALA A 277 3.91 23.04 12.70
C ALA A 277 5.29 23.49 12.16
N ASN A 278 5.56 23.26 10.87
CA ASN A 278 6.77 23.72 10.20
C ASN A 278 6.86 25.26 10.15
N LEU A 279 5.75 25.96 9.93
CA LEU A 279 5.70 27.43 10.01
C LEU A 279 6.05 27.90 11.43
N LYS A 280 5.47 27.29 12.47
CA LYS A 280 5.80 27.59 13.86
C LYS A 280 7.28 27.35 14.15
N TYR A 281 7.84 26.23 13.68
CA TYR A 281 9.26 25.91 13.81
C TYR A 281 10.17 26.99 13.20
N ASN A 282 9.83 27.51 12.02
CA ASN A 282 10.57 28.61 11.41
C ASN A 282 10.43 29.91 12.20
N LYS A 283 9.26 30.20 12.76
CA LYS A 283 9.06 31.36 13.66
C LYS A 283 9.85 31.22 14.96
N TRP A 284 10.00 30.01 15.51
CA TRP A 284 10.83 29.77 16.70
C TRP A 284 12.32 29.92 16.44
N SER A 285 12.77 30.18 15.22
CA SER A 285 14.17 30.49 14.91
C SER A 285 14.68 31.78 15.56
N TYR A 286 13.77 32.61 16.09
CA TYR A 286 14.12 33.78 16.91
C TYR A 286 14.37 33.47 18.40
N LEU A 287 14.03 32.25 18.85
CA LEU A 287 14.25 31.82 20.22
C LEU A 287 15.67 31.27 20.39
N PRO A 288 16.28 31.44 21.57
CA PRO A 288 17.58 30.84 21.87
C PRO A 288 17.47 29.31 21.96
N THR A 289 18.56 28.61 21.73
CA THR A 289 18.72 27.22 22.16
C THR A 289 19.45 27.18 23.47
N VAL A 290 19.03 26.31 24.41
CA VAL A 290 19.62 26.15 25.72
C VAL A 290 19.98 24.67 25.93
N SER A 291 21.24 24.44 26.31
CA SER A 291 21.74 23.12 26.69
C SER A 291 22.59 23.18 27.93
N ALA A 292 22.59 22.16 28.76
CA ALA A 292 23.51 21.93 29.85
C ALA A 292 24.56 20.90 29.42
N PHE A 293 25.77 21.03 29.93
CA PHE A 293 26.81 20.07 29.67
C PHE A 293 27.65 19.81 30.89
N ILE A 294 28.18 18.60 31.02
CA ILE A 294 29.17 18.20 32.01
C ILE A 294 30.28 17.50 31.25
N ASN A 295 31.48 17.95 31.43
CA ASN A 295 32.68 17.35 30.86
C ASN A 295 33.59 16.89 31.97
N TYR A 296 34.11 15.68 31.89
CA TYR A 296 35.17 15.18 32.75
C TYR A 296 36.26 14.60 31.87
N SER A 297 37.46 15.12 32.01
CA SER A 297 38.63 14.74 31.20
C SER A 297 39.72 14.14 32.06
N PHE A 298 40.19 12.97 31.68
CA PHE A 298 41.48 12.44 32.10
C PHE A 298 42.51 12.84 31.05
N ALA A 299 43.35 13.83 31.36
CA ALA A 299 44.37 14.28 30.44
C ALA A 299 45.76 13.79 30.93
N TYR A 300 46.58 13.39 30.01
CA TYR A 300 47.95 12.91 30.22
C TYR A 300 48.87 13.68 29.27
N GLN A 301 50.02 14.12 29.80
CA GLN A 301 50.98 14.91 29.02
C GLN A 301 52.41 14.57 29.43
N ASN A 302 53.28 14.27 28.47
CA ASN A 302 54.70 14.05 28.74
C ASN A 302 55.55 14.30 27.48
N ALA A 303 56.79 14.76 27.68
CA ALA A 303 57.77 14.89 26.60
C ALA A 303 58.19 13.54 26.05
N GLU A 304 58.31 12.50 26.91
CA GLU A 304 58.65 11.13 26.55
C GLU A 304 57.38 10.31 26.40
N PHE A 305 57.20 9.64 25.26
CA PHE A 305 56.03 8.81 24.99
C PHE A 305 55.85 7.64 25.98
N SER A 306 56.99 7.02 26.38
CA SER A 306 57.00 5.92 27.36
C SER A 306 56.46 6.31 28.75
N LYS A 307 56.54 7.62 29.09
CA LYS A 307 56.06 8.17 30.35
C LYS A 307 54.72 8.92 30.23
N LEU A 308 54.04 8.85 29.09
CA LEU A 308 52.82 9.59 28.80
C LEU A 308 51.76 9.42 29.91
N TYR A 309 51.56 8.19 30.40
CA TYR A 309 50.56 7.86 31.42
C TYR A 309 51.08 7.82 32.85
N SER A 310 52.25 8.40 33.13
CA SER A 310 52.84 8.41 34.47
C SER A 310 52.10 9.34 35.44
N HIS A 311 51.52 10.42 34.92
CA HIS A 311 50.76 11.41 35.70
C HIS A 311 49.50 11.79 34.93
N ASP A 312 48.36 11.88 35.63
CA ASP A 312 47.10 12.37 35.12
C ASP A 312 46.84 13.81 35.56
N TYR A 313 46.22 14.58 34.70
CA TYR A 313 45.78 15.95 34.94
C TYR A 313 44.27 16.05 34.73
N PRO A 314 43.47 15.53 35.71
CA PRO A 314 42.02 15.49 35.53
C PRO A 314 41.46 16.91 35.59
N ASN A 315 40.47 17.17 34.75
CA ASN A 315 39.68 18.39 34.86
C ASN A 315 38.19 18.08 34.72
N SER A 316 37.35 18.90 35.33
CA SER A 316 35.89 18.78 35.22
C SER A 316 35.27 20.17 34.98
N LEU A 317 34.27 20.21 34.14
CA LEU A 317 33.55 21.42 33.78
C LEU A 317 32.06 21.15 33.70
N LEU A 318 31.27 21.93 34.43
CA LEU A 318 29.81 22.01 34.34
C LEU A 318 29.45 23.37 33.75
N GLY A 319 28.53 23.40 32.77
CA GLY A 319 28.14 24.66 32.16
C GLY A 319 26.75 24.63 31.54
N LEU A 320 26.21 25.82 31.32
CA LEU A 320 25.04 26.09 30.51
C LEU A 320 25.46 26.81 29.25
N LYS A 321 24.98 26.33 28.10
CA LYS A 321 25.22 26.99 26.83
C LYS A 321 23.88 27.54 26.31
N LEU A 322 23.84 28.88 26.13
CA LEU A 322 22.75 29.58 25.46
C LEU A 322 23.29 30.08 24.11
N SER A 323 22.61 29.71 23.02
CA SER A 323 22.96 30.16 21.68
C SER A 323 21.77 30.86 21.03
N LEU A 324 21.95 32.16 20.77
CA LEU A 324 20.96 32.99 20.07
C LEU A 324 21.59 33.56 18.81
N PRO A 325 21.20 33.10 17.61
CA PRO A 325 21.72 33.70 16.39
C PRO A 325 21.16 35.13 16.23
N ILE A 326 21.97 36.17 16.28
CA ILE A 326 21.55 37.59 16.22
C ILE A 326 21.27 38.01 14.79
N PHE A 327 22.19 37.78 13.88
CA PHE A 327 22.08 38.16 12.46
C PHE A 327 22.37 36.98 11.53
N GLN A 328 21.54 36.75 10.53
CA GLN A 328 21.68 35.67 9.56
C GLN A 328 21.40 36.14 8.11
N GLY A 329 21.66 37.39 7.77
CA GLY A 329 21.53 37.90 6.40
C GLY A 329 20.15 37.72 5.78
N GLY A 330 19.06 37.84 6.56
CA GLY A 330 17.70 37.67 6.07
C GLY A 330 17.21 36.22 5.96
N LYS A 331 18.05 35.20 6.16
CA LYS A 331 17.69 33.76 6.00
C LYS A 331 16.42 33.37 6.77
N ARG A 332 16.23 33.86 8.00
CA ARG A 332 15.03 33.56 8.80
C ARG A 332 13.77 34.09 8.15
N VAL A 333 13.78 35.32 7.67
CA VAL A 333 12.62 35.99 7.03
C VAL A 333 12.23 35.17 5.78
N HIS A 334 13.20 34.80 4.96
CA HIS A 334 12.93 33.99 3.76
C HIS A 334 12.43 32.59 4.08
N ASN A 335 12.95 31.91 5.12
CA ASN A 335 12.47 30.60 5.55
C ASN A 335 11.04 30.67 6.09
N ILE A 336 10.68 31.70 6.87
CA ILE A 336 9.31 31.92 7.33
C ILE A 336 8.39 32.17 6.13
N ARG A 337 8.80 33.06 5.22
CA ARG A 337 8.00 33.36 4.02
C ARG A 337 7.80 32.15 3.13
N MET A 338 8.81 31.33 2.98
CA MET A 338 8.72 30.05 2.26
C MET A 338 7.71 29.10 2.93
N ALA A 339 7.74 28.95 4.25
CA ALA A 339 6.78 28.12 4.99
C ALA A 339 5.34 28.68 4.91
N GLU A 340 5.16 30.00 4.92
CA GLU A 340 3.87 30.64 4.68
C GLU A 340 3.31 30.35 3.28
N LEU A 341 4.15 30.45 2.25
CA LEU A 341 3.76 30.14 0.88
C LEU A 341 3.42 28.66 0.71
N GLN A 342 4.14 27.77 1.36
CA GLN A 342 3.83 26.33 1.37
C GLN A 342 2.45 26.07 2.00
N LEU A 343 2.15 26.72 3.12
CA LEU A 343 0.82 26.62 3.75
C LEU A 343 -0.28 27.25 2.88
N GLN A 344 -0.02 28.40 2.26
CA GLN A 344 -0.95 29.01 1.32
C GLN A 344 -1.23 28.11 0.10
N ARG A 345 -0.22 27.43 -0.41
CA ARG A 345 -0.34 26.46 -1.50
C ARG A 345 -1.34 25.35 -1.16
N THR A 346 -1.39 24.90 0.10
CA THR A 346 -2.30 23.84 0.54
C THR A 346 -3.78 24.19 0.30
N GLN A 347 -4.14 25.48 0.29
CA GLN A 347 -5.50 25.90 -0.06
C GLN A 347 -5.86 25.54 -1.51
N TRP A 348 -4.90 25.69 -2.43
CA TRP A 348 -5.06 25.27 -3.81
C TRP A 348 -5.04 23.75 -3.97
N ASP A 349 -4.25 23.05 -3.15
CA ASP A 349 -4.26 21.58 -3.09
C ASP A 349 -5.63 21.06 -2.65
N TYR A 350 -6.31 21.71 -1.68
CA TYR A 350 -7.71 21.40 -1.32
C TYR A 350 -8.69 21.67 -2.47
N ALA A 351 -8.56 22.80 -3.16
CA ALA A 351 -9.41 23.12 -4.29
C ALA A 351 -9.26 22.09 -5.42
N ALA A 352 -8.03 21.72 -5.75
CA ALA A 352 -7.72 20.71 -6.74
C ALA A 352 -8.26 19.34 -6.34
N LEU A 353 -8.05 18.92 -5.08
CA LEU A 353 -8.53 17.63 -4.56
C LEU A 353 -10.07 17.55 -4.58
N ARG A 354 -10.77 18.61 -4.18
CA ARG A 354 -12.24 18.66 -4.26
C ARG A 354 -12.73 18.53 -5.69
N SER A 355 -12.11 19.24 -6.63
CA SER A 355 -12.45 19.13 -8.04
C SER A 355 -12.22 17.71 -8.57
N GLN A 356 -11.10 17.10 -8.20
CA GLN A 356 -10.76 15.72 -8.55
C GLN A 356 -11.77 14.72 -7.98
N ILE A 357 -12.14 14.84 -6.69
CA ILE A 357 -13.13 13.97 -6.04
C ILE A 357 -14.49 14.11 -6.74
N ASN A 358 -14.92 15.33 -7.05
CA ASN A 358 -16.18 15.55 -7.77
C ASN A 358 -16.18 14.90 -9.16
N SER A 359 -15.09 15.05 -9.90
CA SER A 359 -14.93 14.43 -11.22
C SER A 359 -14.92 12.90 -11.13
N GLN A 360 -14.17 12.34 -10.18
CA GLN A 360 -14.14 10.87 -9.95
C GLN A 360 -15.52 10.34 -9.57
N TYR A 361 -16.22 11.03 -8.67
CA TYR A 361 -17.58 10.66 -8.28
C TYR A 361 -18.55 10.72 -9.46
N ALA A 362 -18.55 11.82 -10.22
CA ALA A 362 -19.45 11.97 -11.37
C ALA A 362 -19.20 10.88 -12.42
N GLN A 363 -17.93 10.58 -12.70
CA GLN A 363 -17.56 9.50 -13.61
C GLN A 363 -17.97 8.12 -13.10
N ALA A 364 -17.68 7.80 -11.82
CA ALA A 364 -18.05 6.52 -11.23
C ALA A 364 -19.57 6.33 -11.19
N MET A 365 -20.33 7.38 -10.84
CA MET A 365 -21.80 7.36 -10.83
C MET A 365 -22.38 7.16 -12.23
N ALA A 366 -21.87 7.88 -13.23
CA ALA A 366 -22.32 7.74 -14.62
C ALA A 366 -22.04 6.31 -15.15
N THR A 367 -20.83 5.80 -14.90
CA THR A 367 -20.45 4.44 -15.30
C THR A 367 -21.32 3.39 -14.59
N TYR A 368 -21.55 3.55 -13.28
CA TYR A 368 -22.42 2.63 -12.54
C TYR A 368 -23.85 2.63 -13.08
N LYS A 369 -24.45 3.79 -13.31
CA LYS A 369 -25.82 3.90 -13.87
C LYS A 369 -25.93 3.25 -15.25
N SER A 370 -24.93 3.49 -16.12
CA SER A 370 -24.92 2.87 -17.45
C SER A 370 -24.84 1.35 -17.34
N ASN A 371 -23.85 0.84 -16.60
CA ASN A 371 -23.66 -0.61 -16.43
C ASN A 371 -24.85 -1.29 -15.75
N TYR A 372 -25.52 -0.61 -14.82
CA TYR A 372 -26.72 -1.14 -14.16
C TYR A 372 -27.88 -1.27 -15.13
N ASN A 373 -28.11 -0.28 -16.01
CA ASN A 373 -29.12 -0.36 -17.06
C ASN A 373 -28.79 -1.46 -18.08
N ASP A 374 -27.53 -1.56 -18.49
CA ASP A 374 -27.08 -2.63 -19.39
C ASP A 374 -27.31 -4.01 -18.78
N TYR A 375 -27.01 -4.18 -17.49
CA TYR A 375 -27.27 -5.43 -16.76
C TYR A 375 -28.75 -5.80 -16.75
N LEU A 376 -29.67 -4.85 -16.49
CA LEU A 376 -31.11 -5.11 -16.48
C LEU A 376 -31.60 -5.51 -17.88
N THR A 377 -31.19 -4.77 -18.91
CA THR A 377 -31.58 -5.05 -20.30
C THR A 377 -31.05 -6.41 -20.77
N LEU A 378 -29.78 -6.72 -20.49
CA LEU A 378 -29.18 -7.99 -20.90
C LEU A 378 -29.72 -9.19 -20.12
N LYS A 379 -30.17 -8.98 -18.87
CA LYS A 379 -30.90 -10.00 -18.11
C LYS A 379 -32.23 -10.38 -18.77
N GLU A 380 -32.99 -9.41 -19.25
CA GLU A 380 -34.22 -9.64 -20.01
C GLU A 380 -33.95 -10.31 -21.36
N ASN A 381 -32.89 -9.86 -22.05
CA ASN A 381 -32.50 -10.45 -23.33
C ASN A 381 -32.15 -11.95 -23.23
N VAL A 382 -31.51 -12.39 -22.14
CA VAL A 382 -31.24 -13.83 -21.91
C VAL A 382 -32.53 -14.60 -21.82
N GLN A 383 -33.54 -14.09 -21.11
CA GLN A 383 -34.84 -14.76 -21.01
C GLN A 383 -35.54 -14.86 -22.36
N MET A 384 -35.59 -13.74 -23.10
CA MET A 384 -36.20 -13.71 -24.43
C MET A 384 -35.48 -14.64 -25.43
N ALA A 385 -34.12 -14.61 -25.43
CA ALA A 385 -33.33 -15.49 -26.30
C ALA A 385 -33.55 -16.97 -25.97
N LYS A 386 -33.73 -17.31 -24.68
CA LYS A 386 -34.06 -18.67 -24.25
C LYS A 386 -35.43 -19.08 -24.74
N ASP A 387 -36.45 -18.24 -24.57
CA ASP A 387 -37.81 -18.53 -25.01
C ASP A 387 -37.87 -18.71 -26.53
N VAL A 388 -37.17 -17.92 -27.33
CA VAL A 388 -37.05 -18.07 -28.79
C VAL A 388 -36.36 -19.37 -29.14
N TYR A 389 -35.24 -19.71 -28.48
CA TYR A 389 -34.52 -20.96 -28.73
C TYR A 389 -35.41 -22.17 -28.43
N ASP A 390 -36.07 -22.22 -27.27
CA ASP A 390 -36.93 -23.32 -26.86
C ASP A 390 -38.08 -23.49 -27.83
N MET A 391 -38.72 -22.42 -28.32
CA MET A 391 -39.78 -22.42 -29.31
C MET A 391 -39.32 -22.96 -30.67
N LEU A 392 -38.19 -22.43 -31.18
CA LEU A 392 -37.64 -22.83 -32.48
C LEU A 392 -37.17 -24.30 -32.46
N GLN A 393 -36.59 -24.74 -31.33
CA GLN A 393 -36.23 -26.15 -31.14
C GLN A 393 -37.44 -27.09 -31.20
N LEU A 394 -38.56 -26.69 -30.59
CA LEU A 394 -39.83 -27.48 -30.66
C LEU A 394 -40.35 -27.51 -32.10
N GLN A 395 -40.44 -26.35 -32.77
CA GLN A 395 -40.91 -26.25 -34.15
C GLN A 395 -40.04 -27.04 -35.16
N TYR A 396 -38.72 -27.10 -34.90
CA TYR A 396 -37.81 -27.92 -35.70
C TYR A 396 -38.10 -29.43 -35.53
N LYS A 397 -38.36 -29.89 -34.30
CA LYS A 397 -38.73 -31.28 -34.04
C LYS A 397 -40.01 -31.68 -34.72
N GLU A 398 -40.98 -30.75 -34.86
CA GLU A 398 -42.24 -30.93 -35.56
C GLU A 398 -42.11 -30.71 -37.11
N GLY A 399 -40.91 -30.45 -37.62
CA GLY A 399 -40.66 -30.27 -39.06
C GLY A 399 -41.11 -28.91 -39.62
N ILE A 400 -41.49 -27.94 -38.79
CA ILE A 400 -42.03 -26.62 -39.18
C ILE A 400 -40.90 -25.64 -39.51
N LYS A 401 -39.76 -25.76 -38.83
CA LYS A 401 -38.59 -24.88 -38.96
C LYS A 401 -37.36 -25.61 -39.44
N THR A 402 -36.40 -24.86 -40.00
CA THR A 402 -35.15 -25.41 -40.50
C THR A 402 -34.09 -25.55 -39.40
N TYR A 403 -33.10 -26.42 -39.61
CA TYR A 403 -31.96 -26.53 -38.73
C TYR A 403 -31.20 -25.20 -38.59
N LEU A 404 -31.15 -24.39 -39.66
CA LEU A 404 -30.53 -23.07 -39.65
C LEU A 404 -31.19 -22.12 -38.63
N ASP A 405 -32.55 -22.14 -38.55
CA ASP A 405 -33.28 -21.31 -37.58
C ASP A 405 -32.87 -21.64 -36.13
N VAL A 406 -32.76 -22.95 -35.81
CA VAL A 406 -32.30 -23.41 -34.48
C VAL A 406 -30.84 -22.99 -34.22
N LEU A 407 -29.95 -23.16 -35.19
CA LEU A 407 -28.53 -22.82 -35.05
C LEU A 407 -28.31 -21.32 -34.82
N VAL A 408 -29.08 -20.46 -35.49
CA VAL A 408 -29.06 -19.01 -35.28
C VAL A 408 -29.55 -18.68 -33.88
N SER A 409 -30.69 -19.21 -33.44
CA SER A 409 -31.23 -18.92 -32.11
C SER A 409 -30.33 -19.47 -30.98
N GLU A 410 -29.65 -20.60 -31.18
CA GLU A 410 -28.67 -21.13 -30.22
C GLU A 410 -27.44 -20.19 -30.10
N THR A 411 -27.00 -19.64 -31.22
CA THR A 411 -25.90 -18.65 -31.22
C THR A 411 -26.30 -17.33 -30.53
N GLU A 412 -27.54 -16.88 -30.73
CA GLU A 412 -28.11 -15.71 -30.07
C GLU A 412 -28.24 -15.92 -28.56
N LEU A 413 -28.75 -17.08 -28.12
CA LEU A 413 -28.84 -17.43 -26.70
C LEU A 413 -27.50 -17.48 -26.04
N ARG A 414 -26.48 -18.13 -26.64
CA ARG A 414 -25.12 -18.16 -26.16
C ARG A 414 -24.56 -16.74 -26.03
N SER A 415 -24.72 -15.91 -27.06
CA SER A 415 -24.25 -14.54 -27.06
C SER A 415 -24.92 -13.70 -25.96
N ALA A 416 -26.24 -13.85 -25.79
CA ALA A 416 -26.98 -13.17 -24.72
C ALA A 416 -26.50 -13.59 -23.34
N GLN A 417 -26.27 -14.89 -23.09
CA GLN A 417 -25.72 -15.37 -21.81
C GLN A 417 -24.31 -14.87 -21.52
N LEU A 418 -23.41 -14.88 -22.50
CA LEU A 418 -22.05 -14.37 -22.32
C LEU A 418 -22.05 -12.86 -22.06
N ASN A 419 -22.87 -12.10 -22.80
CA ASN A 419 -23.02 -10.66 -22.60
C ASN A 419 -23.61 -10.33 -21.21
N PHE A 420 -24.55 -11.11 -20.73
CA PHE A 420 -25.14 -10.98 -19.39
C PHE A 420 -24.06 -11.15 -18.29
N TYR A 421 -23.25 -12.19 -18.32
CA TYR A 421 -22.20 -12.38 -17.33
C TYR A 421 -21.14 -11.27 -17.41
N ASN A 422 -20.84 -10.78 -18.61
CA ASN A 422 -19.93 -9.64 -18.76
C ASN A 422 -20.53 -8.36 -18.15
N SER A 423 -21.82 -8.08 -18.39
CA SER A 423 -22.51 -6.92 -17.78
C SER A 423 -22.59 -7.03 -16.26
N MET A 424 -22.79 -8.24 -15.73
CA MET A 424 -22.76 -8.49 -14.28
C MET A 424 -21.39 -8.13 -13.69
N TYR A 425 -20.30 -8.49 -14.37
CA TYR A 425 -18.95 -8.04 -13.95
C TYR A 425 -18.84 -6.52 -13.98
N GLN A 426 -19.28 -5.87 -15.06
CA GLN A 426 -19.16 -4.41 -15.21
C GLN A 426 -19.94 -3.65 -14.13
N VAL A 427 -21.16 -4.10 -13.79
CA VAL A 427 -21.94 -3.43 -12.74
C VAL A 427 -21.31 -3.63 -11.35
N LEU A 428 -20.82 -4.81 -11.02
CA LEU A 428 -20.16 -5.08 -9.75
C LEU A 428 -18.84 -4.30 -9.62
N SER A 429 -18.04 -4.27 -10.68
CA SER A 429 -16.79 -3.51 -10.74
C SER A 429 -17.03 -2.00 -10.58
N SER A 430 -18.01 -1.45 -11.32
CA SER A 430 -18.36 -0.02 -11.22
C SER A 430 -19.00 0.34 -9.89
N ARG A 431 -19.71 -0.59 -9.23
CA ARG A 431 -20.19 -0.40 -7.86
C ARG A 431 -19.04 -0.21 -6.86
N ILE A 432 -17.99 -1.02 -6.97
CA ILE A 432 -16.80 -0.88 -6.13
C ILE A 432 -16.13 0.48 -6.37
N ASP A 433 -16.04 0.91 -7.64
CA ASP A 433 -15.47 2.23 -7.96
C ASP A 433 -16.33 3.36 -7.39
N LEU A 434 -17.65 3.23 -7.43
CA LEU A 434 -18.57 4.19 -6.84
C LEU A 434 -18.42 4.24 -5.31
N GLN A 435 -18.36 3.09 -4.63
CA GLN A 435 -18.14 3.01 -3.18
C GLN A 435 -16.79 3.63 -2.77
N LYS A 436 -15.75 3.40 -3.57
CA LYS A 436 -14.44 4.04 -3.39
C LYS A 436 -14.53 5.54 -3.59
N ALA A 437 -15.23 6.01 -4.62
CA ALA A 437 -15.43 7.43 -4.91
C ALA A 437 -16.25 8.14 -3.82
N LEU A 438 -17.22 7.46 -3.22
CA LEU A 438 -18.00 7.94 -2.07
C LEU A 438 -17.22 7.93 -0.74
N GLY A 439 -16.10 7.18 -0.67
CA GLY A 439 -15.36 6.97 0.58
C GLY A 439 -16.05 6.00 1.56
N THR A 440 -16.98 5.19 1.07
CA THR A 440 -17.69 4.16 1.86
C THR A 440 -16.98 2.81 1.84
N LEU A 441 -16.06 2.59 0.89
CA LEU A 441 -15.25 1.38 0.85
C LEU A 441 -14.24 1.42 2.00
N THR A 442 -14.37 0.49 2.94
CA THR A 442 -13.50 0.40 4.13
C THR A 442 -12.62 -0.84 4.05
N ALA A 443 -11.55 -0.86 4.83
CA ALA A 443 -10.67 -2.02 4.99
C ALA A 443 -11.09 -2.95 6.16
N ASN A 444 -12.21 -2.67 6.83
CA ASN A 444 -12.70 -3.44 7.97
C ASN A 444 -13.56 -4.60 7.47
N TYR A 445 -12.92 -5.77 7.23
CA TYR A 445 -13.55 -7.02 6.81
C TYR A 445 -13.26 -8.16 7.78
#